data_085bc2d93d4f2309bc2a3ce5e21a2c40
#
_entry.id   085bc2d93d4f2309bc2a3ce5e21a2c40
#
_cell.length_a   1.000
_cell.length_b   1.000
_cell.length_c   1.000
_cell.angle_alpha   90.00
_cell.angle_beta   90.00
_cell.angle_gamma   90.00
#
_symmetry.space_group_name_H-M   'P 1'
#
loop_
_entity.id
_entity.type
_entity.pdbx_description
1 polymer ?
#
loop_
_entity_poly.entity_id
_entity_poly.type
_entity_poly.pdbx_seq_one_letter_code
_entity_poly.pdbx_strand_id
1 'polypeptide(L)'
;QTVVNVTEPKKNDWEIKDRTYFLKGGKKPLSYSIKSANVHWFDEEKGYERELKYTSNQRTVFVDEMKGDQRLEHIVFRSGVLVVPREKTILQQLLSLYHPHRDKLFREFKPQVQAESEIDWLEMEIQALNEAMNLDIDMAEAVMRVEVGSKVSSMSSKELKRDLLLYAKRNPRLFLELVNDENVVLRNFGIKATEMNIIKLSPDQRTFSWGSNDRKLMNVPF
;
A
#
# COMPACT_ATOMS: atom_id res chain seq x y z
N GLN A 1 -4.80 6.21 -16.34
CA GLN A 1 -5.23 5.39 -15.18
C GLN A 1 -6.21 4.34 -15.70
N THR A 2 -5.70 3.18 -16.04
CA THR A 2 -6.55 2.03 -16.37
C THR A 2 -6.86 1.35 -15.04
N VAL A 3 -8.00 1.67 -14.47
CA VAL A 3 -8.55 0.91 -13.33
C VAL A 3 -8.91 -0.46 -13.88
N VAL A 4 -8.06 -1.45 -13.63
CA VAL A 4 -8.42 -2.85 -13.87
C VAL A 4 -9.48 -3.19 -12.82
N ASN A 5 -10.75 -3.10 -13.23
CA ASN A 5 -11.85 -3.65 -12.47
C ASN A 5 -11.68 -5.17 -12.46
N VAL A 6 -11.02 -5.70 -11.42
CA VAL A 6 -11.04 -7.13 -11.12
C VAL A 6 -12.46 -7.44 -10.69
N THR A 7 -13.30 -7.80 -11.64
CA THR A 7 -14.67 -8.26 -11.38
C THR A 7 -14.57 -9.50 -10.49
N GLU A 8 -15.16 -9.45 -9.30
CA GLU A 8 -15.23 -10.61 -8.42
C GLU A 8 -15.93 -11.75 -9.15
N PRO A 9 -15.38 -12.97 -9.17
CA PRO A 9 -16.02 -14.09 -9.86
C PRO A 9 -17.38 -14.35 -9.23
N LYS A 10 -18.43 -14.27 -10.05
CA LYS A 10 -19.78 -14.65 -9.62
C LYS A 10 -19.83 -16.15 -9.37
N LYS A 11 -20.70 -16.61 -8.48
CA LYS A 11 -20.87 -18.03 -8.12
C LYS A 11 -21.01 -18.95 -9.35
N ASN A 12 -21.53 -18.43 -10.44
CA ASN A 12 -21.77 -19.18 -11.69
C ASN A 12 -20.50 -19.34 -12.57
N ASP A 13 -19.47 -18.52 -12.35
CA ASP A 13 -18.21 -18.53 -13.14
C ASP A 13 -17.04 -19.09 -12.32
N TRP A 14 -17.34 -19.98 -11.35
CA TRP A 14 -16.33 -20.52 -10.45
C TRP A 14 -15.35 -21.43 -11.17
N GLU A 15 -14.11 -20.99 -11.31
CA GLU A 15 -13.04 -21.76 -11.89
C GLU A 15 -12.62 -22.91 -10.97
N ILE A 16 -12.62 -24.14 -11.49
CA ILE A 16 -12.26 -25.37 -10.76
C ILE A 16 -10.74 -25.52 -10.77
N LYS A 17 -10.09 -25.12 -9.68
CA LYS A 17 -8.64 -25.26 -9.45
C LYS A 17 -8.32 -25.35 -7.97
N ASP A 18 -7.14 -25.83 -7.64
CA ASP A 18 -6.62 -25.74 -6.27
C ASP A 18 -6.35 -24.27 -5.92
N ARG A 19 -6.67 -23.87 -4.67
CA ARG A 19 -6.46 -22.50 -4.20
C ARG A 19 -5.63 -22.49 -2.94
N THR A 20 -4.76 -21.50 -2.84
CA THR A 20 -3.91 -21.32 -1.67
C THR A 20 -4.22 -19.96 -1.04
N TYR A 21 -4.32 -19.97 0.28
CA TYR A 21 -4.60 -18.78 1.08
C TYR A 21 -3.46 -18.55 2.07
N PHE A 22 -3.08 -17.30 2.29
CA PHE A 22 -2.03 -16.89 3.20
C PHE A 22 -2.57 -15.97 4.28
N LEU A 23 -2.17 -16.21 5.54
CA LEU A 23 -2.38 -15.23 6.59
C LEU A 23 -1.56 -13.97 6.32
N LYS A 24 -2.15 -12.81 6.55
CA LYS A 24 -1.47 -11.51 6.51
C LYS A 24 -0.71 -11.27 7.81
N GLY A 25 0.32 -10.43 7.77
CA GLY A 25 1.15 -10.11 8.92
C GLY A 25 2.52 -10.80 8.91
N GLY A 26 3.43 -10.33 9.75
CA GLY A 26 4.85 -10.75 9.73
C GLY A 26 5.09 -12.13 10.35
N LYS A 27 4.66 -12.34 11.60
CA LYS A 27 4.88 -13.61 12.33
C LYS A 27 3.75 -14.59 12.06
N LYS A 28 4.09 -15.78 11.56
CA LYS A 28 3.12 -16.83 11.24
C LYS A 28 3.08 -17.87 12.38
N PRO A 29 1.92 -18.10 13.01
CA PRO A 29 1.77 -19.19 13.98
C PRO A 29 1.82 -20.55 13.28
N LEU A 30 2.23 -21.59 14.01
CA LEU A 30 2.25 -22.97 13.51
C LEU A 30 0.85 -23.46 13.13
N SER A 31 -0.16 -23.05 13.88
CA SER A 31 -1.56 -23.36 13.62
C SER A 31 -2.43 -22.16 13.99
N TYR A 32 -3.34 -21.79 13.08
CA TYR A 32 -4.27 -20.71 13.29
C TYR A 32 -5.63 -21.06 12.70
N SER A 33 -6.66 -21.10 13.55
CA SER A 33 -8.03 -21.38 13.14
C SER A 33 -8.82 -20.10 12.96
N ILE A 34 -9.55 -20.00 11.85
CA ILE A 34 -10.53 -18.92 11.63
C ILE A 34 -11.94 -19.45 11.88
N LYS A 35 -12.89 -18.54 12.05
CA LYS A 35 -14.30 -18.90 12.25
C LYS A 35 -14.83 -19.71 11.08
N SER A 36 -15.40 -20.87 11.35
CA SER A 36 -16.08 -21.73 10.39
C SER A 36 -17.60 -21.81 10.59
N ALA A 37 -18.12 -21.22 11.68
CA ALA A 37 -19.54 -21.10 11.99
C ALA A 37 -19.85 -19.76 12.65
N ASN A 38 -21.12 -19.40 12.72
CA ASN A 38 -21.59 -18.09 13.22
C ASN A 38 -20.83 -16.94 12.53
N VAL A 39 -20.68 -17.09 11.21
CA VAL A 39 -20.08 -16.08 10.34
C VAL A 39 -21.23 -15.34 9.65
N HIS A 40 -21.24 -14.02 9.73
CA HIS A 40 -22.29 -13.19 9.18
C HIS A 40 -21.79 -12.48 7.91
N TRP A 41 -22.63 -12.50 6.89
CA TRP A 41 -22.37 -11.87 5.60
C TRP A 41 -23.63 -11.19 5.08
N PHE A 42 -23.51 -9.92 4.67
CA PHE A 42 -24.63 -9.18 4.11
C PHE A 42 -24.84 -9.56 2.64
N ASP A 43 -26.01 -10.09 2.33
CA ASP A 43 -26.40 -10.46 0.97
C ASP A 43 -27.05 -9.26 0.30
N GLU A 44 -26.30 -8.57 -0.57
CA GLU A 44 -26.78 -7.37 -1.28
C GLU A 44 -27.97 -7.66 -2.20
N GLU A 45 -28.01 -8.87 -2.79
CA GLU A 45 -29.13 -9.27 -3.68
C GLU A 45 -30.43 -9.49 -2.90
N LYS A 46 -30.32 -10.02 -1.68
CA LYS A 46 -31.48 -10.30 -0.82
C LYS A 46 -31.80 -9.16 0.15
N GLY A 47 -30.85 -8.26 0.39
CA GLY A 47 -31.01 -7.10 1.24
C GLY A 47 -31.01 -7.39 2.75
N TYR A 48 -30.49 -8.55 3.19
CA TYR A 48 -30.37 -8.90 4.61
C TYR A 48 -29.11 -9.69 4.93
N GLU A 49 -28.76 -9.74 6.21
CA GLU A 49 -27.61 -10.47 6.72
C GLU A 49 -27.92 -11.97 6.81
N ARG A 50 -27.02 -12.79 6.28
CA ARG A 50 -27.13 -14.26 6.28
C ARG A 50 -26.04 -14.87 7.16
N GLU A 51 -26.40 -15.93 7.87
CA GLU A 51 -25.43 -16.71 8.62
C GLU A 51 -24.76 -17.74 7.71
N LEU A 52 -23.42 -17.83 7.84
CA LEU A 52 -22.58 -18.77 7.13
C LEU A 52 -21.97 -19.79 8.08
N LYS A 53 -21.87 -21.03 7.60
CA LYS A 53 -21.25 -22.14 8.31
C LYS A 53 -20.57 -23.08 7.32
N TYR A 54 -19.32 -23.45 7.60
CA TYR A 54 -18.62 -24.45 6.79
C TYR A 54 -18.82 -25.84 7.37
N THR A 55 -19.34 -26.73 6.56
CA THR A 55 -19.59 -28.14 6.92
C THR A 55 -19.04 -29.05 5.82
N SER A 56 -18.54 -30.23 6.22
CA SER A 56 -17.95 -31.17 5.26
C SER A 56 -18.98 -31.87 4.36
N ASN A 57 -20.26 -31.86 4.75
CA ASN A 57 -21.31 -32.65 4.11
C ASN A 57 -22.44 -31.84 3.48
N GLN A 58 -22.34 -30.54 3.44
CA GLN A 58 -23.32 -29.65 2.79
C GLN A 58 -22.77 -29.07 1.48
N ARG A 59 -23.67 -28.71 0.55
CA ARG A 59 -23.32 -28.11 -0.75
C ARG A 59 -23.42 -26.58 -0.77
N THR A 60 -23.64 -25.99 0.38
CA THR A 60 -23.77 -24.54 0.56
C THR A 60 -23.16 -24.14 1.89
N VAL A 61 -22.75 -22.90 2.02
CA VAL A 61 -22.30 -22.30 3.29
C VAL A 61 -23.40 -21.54 4.01
N PHE A 62 -24.52 -21.30 3.35
CA PHE A 62 -25.65 -20.55 3.90
C PHE A 62 -26.50 -21.45 4.79
N VAL A 63 -26.59 -21.09 6.07
CA VAL A 63 -27.30 -21.90 7.09
C VAL A 63 -28.78 -22.07 6.73
N ASP A 64 -29.42 -21.05 6.18
CA ASP A 64 -30.82 -21.06 5.75
C ASP A 64 -31.11 -22.01 4.57
N GLU A 65 -30.07 -22.46 3.86
CA GLU A 65 -30.17 -23.42 2.74
C GLU A 65 -29.76 -24.84 3.14
N MET A 66 -29.20 -25.05 4.33
CA MET A 66 -28.72 -26.35 4.79
C MET A 66 -29.86 -27.27 5.20
N LYS A 67 -29.70 -28.57 4.91
CA LYS A 67 -30.71 -29.61 5.24
C LYS A 67 -30.05 -30.77 5.98
N GLY A 68 -30.77 -31.33 6.97
CA GLY A 68 -30.33 -32.50 7.73
C GLY A 68 -29.11 -32.23 8.63
N ASP A 69 -28.35 -33.27 8.94
CA ASP A 69 -27.17 -33.18 9.77
C ASP A 69 -26.09 -32.30 9.18
N GLN A 70 -25.48 -31.49 10.03
CA GLN A 70 -24.44 -30.54 9.64
C GLN A 70 -23.14 -30.88 10.38
N ARG A 71 -22.15 -31.38 9.65
CA ARG A 71 -20.85 -31.74 10.21
C ARG A 71 -19.89 -30.59 10.06
N LEU A 72 -19.74 -29.82 11.13
CA LEU A 72 -18.83 -28.68 11.17
C LEU A 72 -17.40 -29.13 10.91
N GLU A 73 -16.71 -28.46 10.00
CA GLU A 73 -15.27 -28.62 9.75
C GLU A 73 -14.52 -27.33 10.11
N HIS A 74 -13.40 -27.49 10.82
CA HIS A 74 -12.56 -26.35 11.19
C HIS A 74 -11.71 -25.89 10.00
N ILE A 75 -11.52 -24.58 9.90
CA ILE A 75 -10.66 -23.96 8.88
C ILE A 75 -9.35 -23.56 9.55
N VAL A 76 -8.27 -24.29 9.24
CA VAL A 76 -6.99 -24.16 9.95
C VAL A 76 -5.86 -23.86 8.98
N PHE A 77 -5.20 -22.73 9.19
CA PHE A 77 -3.95 -22.37 8.52
C PHE A 77 -2.79 -23.04 9.28
N ARG A 78 -1.86 -23.63 8.53
CA ARG A 78 -0.64 -24.23 9.09
C ARG A 78 0.58 -23.44 8.61
N SER A 79 1.37 -22.94 9.56
CA SER A 79 2.49 -22.02 9.28
C SER A 79 2.10 -20.85 8.37
N GLY A 80 0.88 -20.35 8.58
CA GLY A 80 0.33 -19.22 7.83
C GLY A 80 -0.23 -19.55 6.44
N VAL A 81 -0.30 -20.83 6.06
CA VAL A 81 -0.77 -21.27 4.72
C VAL A 81 -1.95 -22.22 4.86
N LEU A 82 -2.91 -22.11 3.96
CA LEU A 82 -4.02 -23.04 3.78
C LEU A 82 -4.16 -23.38 2.30
N VAL A 83 -3.93 -24.62 1.94
CA VAL A 83 -4.18 -25.15 0.60
C VAL A 83 -5.55 -25.82 0.59
N VAL A 84 -6.42 -25.36 -0.30
CA VAL A 84 -7.78 -25.90 -0.46
C VAL A 84 -7.87 -26.54 -1.84
N PRO A 85 -8.00 -27.88 -1.90
CA PRO A 85 -8.10 -28.58 -3.17
C PRO A 85 -9.40 -28.24 -3.90
N ARG A 86 -9.40 -28.44 -5.21
CA ARG A 86 -10.53 -28.13 -6.12
C ARG A 86 -11.84 -28.83 -5.77
N GLU A 87 -11.76 -29.99 -5.08
CA GLU A 87 -12.93 -30.74 -4.65
C GLU A 87 -13.72 -30.02 -3.53
N LYS A 88 -13.03 -29.18 -2.74
CA LYS A 88 -13.62 -28.39 -1.66
C LYS A 88 -14.10 -27.02 -2.13
N THR A 89 -14.90 -27.00 -3.21
CA THR A 89 -15.40 -25.75 -3.84
C THR A 89 -16.15 -24.85 -2.86
N ILE A 90 -16.90 -25.45 -1.95
CA ILE A 90 -17.70 -24.71 -0.94
C ILE A 90 -16.78 -23.95 0.03
N LEU A 91 -15.68 -24.57 0.47
CA LEU A 91 -14.70 -23.89 1.29
C LEU A 91 -13.99 -22.77 0.52
N GLN A 92 -13.65 -23.03 -0.73
CA GLN A 92 -13.05 -22.01 -1.60
C GLN A 92 -13.99 -20.80 -1.79
N GLN A 93 -15.27 -21.04 -2.05
CA GLN A 93 -16.28 -19.97 -2.18
C GLN A 93 -16.43 -19.18 -0.87
N LEU A 94 -16.50 -19.87 0.27
CA LEU A 94 -16.54 -19.20 1.57
C LEU A 94 -15.35 -18.26 1.75
N LEU A 95 -14.14 -18.74 1.51
CA LEU A 95 -12.91 -17.97 1.74
C LEU A 95 -12.69 -16.84 0.74
N SER A 96 -13.07 -17.06 -0.53
CA SER A 96 -12.83 -16.08 -1.60
C SER A 96 -13.96 -15.08 -1.80
N LEU A 97 -15.20 -15.41 -1.40
CA LEU A 97 -16.37 -14.56 -1.69
C LEU A 97 -17.03 -13.99 -0.43
N TYR A 98 -17.19 -14.78 0.63
CA TYR A 98 -18.13 -14.45 1.69
C TYR A 98 -17.50 -14.18 3.05
N HIS A 99 -16.34 -14.75 3.37
CA HIS A 99 -15.77 -14.66 4.71
C HIS A 99 -15.37 -13.21 5.07
N PRO A 100 -15.84 -12.64 6.22
CA PRO A 100 -15.63 -11.23 6.56
C PRO A 100 -14.16 -10.86 6.85
N HIS A 101 -13.30 -11.86 7.10
CA HIS A 101 -11.86 -11.68 7.29
C HIS A 101 -11.06 -11.80 5.99
N ARG A 102 -11.72 -12.00 4.85
CA ARG A 102 -11.11 -11.95 3.53
C ARG A 102 -10.41 -10.60 3.35
N ASP A 103 -9.21 -10.62 2.80
CA ASP A 103 -8.34 -9.47 2.56
C ASP A 103 -7.92 -8.66 3.81
N LYS A 104 -8.52 -8.94 4.97
CA LYS A 104 -8.14 -8.35 6.27
C LYS A 104 -7.13 -9.22 7.02
N LEU A 105 -7.50 -10.47 7.31
CA LEU A 105 -6.70 -11.44 8.07
C LEU A 105 -5.94 -12.42 7.18
N PHE A 106 -6.53 -12.81 6.07
CA PHE A 106 -5.94 -13.69 5.06
C PHE A 106 -6.28 -13.20 3.66
N ARG A 107 -5.53 -13.67 2.67
CA ARG A 107 -5.80 -13.41 1.25
C ARG A 107 -5.59 -14.65 0.41
N GLU A 108 -6.31 -14.76 -0.70
CA GLU A 108 -6.06 -15.76 -1.73
C GLU A 108 -4.77 -15.43 -2.49
N PHE A 109 -3.96 -16.43 -2.76
CA PHE A 109 -2.81 -16.31 -3.66
C PHE A 109 -3.27 -16.30 -5.10
N LYS A 110 -3.10 -15.17 -5.77
CA LYS A 110 -3.39 -14.98 -7.20
C LYS A 110 -2.08 -14.63 -7.91
N PRO A 111 -1.41 -15.59 -8.56
CA PRO A 111 -0.08 -15.37 -9.16
C PRO A 111 -0.06 -14.22 -10.17
N GLN A 112 -1.10 -14.07 -10.98
CA GLN A 112 -1.19 -13.00 -11.98
C GLN A 112 -1.23 -11.61 -11.35
N VAL A 113 -2.08 -11.40 -10.35
CA VAL A 113 -2.18 -10.11 -9.64
C VAL A 113 -0.89 -9.77 -8.92
N GLN A 114 -0.19 -10.77 -8.39
CA GLN A 114 1.10 -10.55 -7.75
C GLN A 114 2.18 -10.17 -8.78
N ALA A 115 2.23 -10.85 -9.91
CA ALA A 115 3.15 -10.52 -11.00
C ALA A 115 2.90 -9.12 -11.57
N GLU A 116 1.64 -8.73 -11.78
CA GLU A 116 1.27 -7.38 -12.21
C GLU A 116 1.73 -6.33 -11.21
N SER A 117 1.48 -6.54 -9.91
CA SER A 117 1.91 -5.58 -8.88
C SER A 117 3.43 -5.49 -8.73
N GLU A 118 4.16 -6.57 -8.98
CA GLU A 118 5.63 -6.57 -8.99
C GLU A 118 6.17 -5.83 -10.23
N ILE A 119 5.55 -6.00 -11.39
CA ILE A 119 5.88 -5.26 -12.61
C ILE A 119 5.63 -3.77 -12.42
N ASP A 120 4.47 -3.38 -11.93
CA ASP A 120 4.14 -1.98 -11.64
C ASP A 120 5.16 -1.32 -10.69
N TRP A 121 5.60 -2.07 -9.67
CA TRP A 121 6.65 -1.58 -8.77
C TRP A 121 7.99 -1.42 -9.45
N LEU A 122 8.40 -2.38 -10.27
CA LEU A 122 9.65 -2.30 -11.04
C LEU A 122 9.63 -1.16 -12.05
N GLU A 123 8.52 -0.96 -12.74
CA GLU A 123 8.35 0.18 -13.66
C GLU A 123 8.47 1.51 -12.93
N MET A 124 7.86 1.63 -11.75
CA MET A 124 7.97 2.81 -10.91
C MET A 124 9.41 3.04 -10.41
N GLU A 125 10.15 1.97 -10.02
CA GLU A 125 11.55 2.06 -9.62
C GLU A 125 12.43 2.54 -10.79
N ILE A 126 12.21 1.99 -12.00
CA ILE A 126 12.94 2.39 -13.21
C ILE A 126 12.64 3.86 -13.54
N GLN A 127 11.39 4.28 -13.47
CA GLN A 127 11.00 5.68 -13.72
C GLN A 127 11.68 6.61 -12.71
N ALA A 128 11.64 6.29 -11.42
CA ALA A 128 12.26 7.10 -10.38
C ALA A 128 13.78 7.23 -10.56
N LEU A 129 14.45 6.14 -10.94
CA LEU A 129 15.89 6.16 -11.22
C LEU A 129 16.23 7.00 -12.46
N ASN A 130 15.43 6.91 -13.53
CA ASN A 130 15.61 7.72 -14.72
C ASN A 130 15.43 9.22 -14.42
N GLU A 131 14.38 9.57 -13.69
CA GLU A 131 14.17 10.95 -13.22
C GLU A 131 15.35 11.44 -12.37
N ALA A 132 15.80 10.64 -11.39
CA ALA A 132 16.93 10.98 -10.54
C ALA A 132 18.23 11.17 -11.32
N MET A 133 18.43 10.44 -12.41
CA MET A 133 19.62 10.63 -13.28
C MET A 133 19.57 11.93 -14.05
N ASN A 134 18.39 12.39 -14.42
CA ASN A 134 18.18 13.56 -15.29
C ASN A 134 17.98 14.88 -14.50
N LEU A 135 17.76 14.82 -13.19
CA LEU A 135 17.60 16.01 -12.36
C LEU A 135 18.84 16.87 -12.37
N ASP A 136 18.63 18.20 -12.48
CA ASP A 136 19.66 19.18 -12.23
C ASP A 136 20.06 19.23 -10.74
N ILE A 137 21.15 19.94 -10.45
CA ILE A 137 21.73 19.95 -9.11
C ILE A 137 20.82 20.68 -8.10
N ASP A 138 20.11 21.72 -8.53
CA ASP A 138 19.25 22.52 -7.65
C ASP A 138 18.01 21.72 -7.24
N MET A 139 17.41 20.99 -8.20
CA MET A 139 16.30 20.09 -7.91
C MET A 139 16.73 18.90 -7.07
N ALA A 140 17.92 18.34 -7.36
CA ALA A 140 18.48 17.24 -6.56
C ALA A 140 18.70 17.64 -5.10
N GLU A 141 19.22 18.86 -4.86
CA GLU A 141 19.33 19.41 -3.51
C GLU A 141 17.96 19.63 -2.86
N ALA A 142 16.99 20.15 -3.60
CA ALA A 142 15.65 20.40 -3.09
C ALA A 142 14.98 19.09 -2.59
N VAL A 143 15.02 18.05 -3.40
CA VAL A 143 14.47 16.73 -3.06
C VAL A 143 15.24 16.13 -1.86
N MET A 144 16.56 16.13 -1.90
CA MET A 144 17.37 15.55 -0.83
C MET A 144 17.28 16.34 0.47
N ARG A 145 17.00 17.64 0.42
CA ARG A 145 16.80 18.44 1.64
C ARG A 145 15.55 18.02 2.43
N VAL A 146 14.54 17.47 1.77
CA VAL A 146 13.38 16.89 2.45
C VAL A 146 13.77 15.67 3.26
N GLU A 147 14.71 14.85 2.74
CA GLU A 147 15.14 13.59 3.37
C GLU A 147 16.23 13.82 4.45
N VAL A 148 17.26 14.58 4.12
CA VAL A 148 18.45 14.71 4.99
C VAL A 148 18.61 16.10 5.64
N GLY A 149 17.71 17.04 5.34
CA GLY A 149 17.72 18.39 5.92
C GLY A 149 18.92 19.23 5.49
N SER A 150 19.43 20.06 6.40
CA SER A 150 20.54 21.00 6.17
C SER A 150 21.88 20.32 5.81
N LYS A 151 22.04 19.03 6.06
CA LYS A 151 23.25 18.27 5.68
C LYS A 151 23.52 18.32 4.17
N VAL A 152 22.50 18.49 3.37
CA VAL A 152 22.61 18.62 1.90
C VAL A 152 23.60 19.72 1.51
N SER A 153 23.63 20.84 2.22
CA SER A 153 24.52 21.98 1.91
C SER A 153 26.02 21.67 2.09
N SER A 154 26.36 20.62 2.82
CA SER A 154 27.74 20.16 3.03
C SER A 154 28.14 18.98 2.13
N MET A 155 27.23 18.44 1.34
CA MET A 155 27.48 17.29 0.47
C MET A 155 28.18 17.73 -0.82
N SER A 156 29.13 16.90 -1.28
CA SER A 156 29.66 17.05 -2.62
C SER A 156 28.65 16.64 -3.68
N SER A 157 28.77 17.15 -4.90
CA SER A 157 27.86 16.78 -6.02
C SER A 157 27.81 15.26 -6.27
N LYS A 158 28.91 14.55 -6.03
CA LYS A 158 28.95 13.09 -6.17
C LYS A 158 28.19 12.36 -5.06
N GLU A 159 28.32 12.84 -3.83
CA GLU A 159 27.56 12.30 -2.69
C GLU A 159 26.08 12.57 -2.85
N LEU A 160 25.72 13.80 -3.22
CA LEU A 160 24.35 14.17 -3.51
C LEU A 160 23.72 13.26 -4.58
N LYS A 161 24.42 13.05 -5.70
CA LYS A 161 23.95 12.18 -6.78
C LYS A 161 23.79 10.73 -6.35
N ARG A 162 24.74 10.19 -5.58
CA ARG A 162 24.68 8.84 -5.02
C ARG A 162 23.46 8.67 -4.12
N ASP A 163 23.29 9.60 -3.17
CA ASP A 163 22.24 9.50 -2.16
C ASP A 163 20.86 9.74 -2.77
N LEU A 164 20.75 10.61 -3.79
CA LEU A 164 19.54 10.81 -4.59
C LEU A 164 19.11 9.53 -5.29
N LEU A 165 20.04 8.83 -5.95
CA LEU A 165 19.76 7.55 -6.63
C LEU A 165 19.37 6.46 -5.64
N LEU A 166 20.03 6.41 -4.48
CA LEU A 166 19.67 5.46 -3.43
C LEU A 166 18.28 5.74 -2.84
N TYR A 167 17.93 7.01 -2.69
CA TYR A 167 16.61 7.42 -2.23
C TYR A 167 15.51 7.06 -3.26
N ALA A 168 15.72 7.40 -4.53
CA ALA A 168 14.82 7.04 -5.62
C ALA A 168 14.57 5.53 -5.71
N LYS A 169 15.62 4.72 -5.52
CA LYS A 169 15.52 3.27 -5.51
C LYS A 169 14.74 2.72 -4.31
N ARG A 170 14.97 3.27 -3.12
CA ARG A 170 14.33 2.77 -1.88
C ARG A 170 12.87 3.19 -1.77
N ASN A 171 12.54 4.38 -2.24
CA ASN A 171 11.23 5.01 -2.09
C ASN A 171 10.76 5.62 -3.41
N PRO A 172 10.56 4.82 -4.49
CA PRO A 172 10.32 5.36 -5.83
C PRO A 172 9.06 6.23 -5.88
N ARG A 173 8.00 5.83 -5.20
CA ARG A 173 6.75 6.57 -5.16
C ARG A 173 6.90 7.96 -4.52
N LEU A 174 7.47 8.00 -3.32
CA LEU A 174 7.69 9.27 -2.61
C LEU A 174 8.66 10.18 -3.37
N PHE A 175 9.69 9.60 -3.99
CA PHE A 175 10.63 10.34 -4.82
C PHE A 175 9.93 11.02 -5.99
N LEU A 176 9.09 10.30 -6.74
CA LEU A 176 8.33 10.84 -7.87
C LEU A 176 7.32 11.90 -7.42
N GLU A 177 6.69 11.73 -6.27
CA GLU A 177 5.81 12.75 -5.68
C GLU A 177 6.59 14.04 -5.37
N LEU A 178 7.79 13.94 -4.78
CA LEU A 178 8.64 15.09 -4.44
C LEU A 178 9.17 15.81 -5.69
N VAL A 179 9.57 15.07 -6.72
CA VAL A 179 10.07 15.68 -7.99
C VAL A 179 8.97 16.48 -8.70
N ASN A 180 7.73 16.05 -8.57
CA ASN A 180 6.58 16.72 -9.18
C ASN A 180 5.94 17.80 -8.28
N ASP A 181 6.45 18.01 -7.07
CA ASP A 181 5.93 19.04 -6.16
C ASP A 181 6.68 20.36 -6.31
N GLU A 182 6.05 21.33 -6.96
CA GLU A 182 6.60 22.67 -7.15
C GLU A 182 6.99 23.36 -5.84
N ASN A 183 6.36 23.03 -4.73
CA ASN A 183 6.67 23.62 -3.43
C ASN A 183 8.02 23.16 -2.88
N VAL A 184 8.53 22.02 -3.29
CA VAL A 184 9.85 21.50 -2.89
C VAL A 184 10.96 22.45 -3.35
N VAL A 185 10.90 22.91 -4.60
CA VAL A 185 11.86 23.85 -5.17
C VAL A 185 11.78 25.20 -4.47
N LEU A 186 10.57 25.72 -4.29
CA LEU A 186 10.34 27.01 -3.62
C LEU A 186 10.83 26.99 -2.16
N ARG A 187 10.59 25.93 -1.44
CA ARG A 187 11.09 25.75 -0.07
C ARG A 187 12.63 25.70 -0.02
N ASN A 188 13.25 24.95 -0.92
CA ASN A 188 14.71 24.89 -1.01
C ASN A 188 15.32 26.25 -1.30
N PHE A 189 14.74 27.00 -2.23
CA PHE A 189 15.15 28.36 -2.53
C PHE A 189 15.07 29.28 -1.29
N GLY A 190 13.95 29.23 -0.56
CA GLY A 190 13.77 30.01 0.66
C GLY A 190 14.80 29.66 1.74
N ILE A 191 15.10 28.36 1.92
CA ILE A 191 16.11 27.89 2.89
C ILE A 191 17.51 28.37 2.47
N LYS A 192 17.89 28.21 1.20
CA LYS A 192 19.17 28.73 0.68
C LYS A 192 19.32 30.23 0.89
N ALA A 193 18.28 30.98 0.57
CA ALA A 193 18.30 32.45 0.77
C ALA A 193 18.48 32.83 2.24
N THR A 194 17.95 32.03 3.18
CA THR A 194 18.13 32.22 4.60
C THR A 194 19.55 31.83 5.05
N GLU A 195 20.07 30.69 4.57
CA GLU A 195 21.43 30.22 4.86
C GLU A 195 22.50 31.24 4.35
N MET A 196 22.25 31.83 3.19
CA MET A 196 23.09 32.89 2.59
C MET A 196 22.89 34.28 3.24
N ASN A 197 22.05 34.39 4.24
CA ASN A 197 21.68 35.63 4.91
C ASN A 197 21.12 36.73 3.98
N ILE A 198 20.53 36.32 2.85
CA ILE A 198 19.81 37.23 1.94
C ILE A 198 18.49 37.63 2.56
N ILE A 199 17.80 36.65 3.17
CA ILE A 199 16.58 36.87 3.95
C ILE A 199 16.76 36.32 5.36
N LYS A 200 16.02 36.89 6.31
CA LYS A 200 15.95 36.42 7.70
C LYS A 200 14.51 36.10 8.04
N LEU A 201 14.32 35.00 8.73
CA LEU A 201 13.02 34.64 9.32
C LEU A 201 12.99 35.16 10.76
N SER A 202 11.93 35.84 11.16
CA SER A 202 11.77 36.32 12.53
C SER A 202 11.73 35.13 13.52
N PRO A 203 12.11 35.35 14.81
CA PRO A 203 12.11 34.29 15.83
C PRO A 203 10.73 33.62 16.03
N ASP A 204 9.65 34.37 15.79
CA ASP A 204 8.29 33.89 15.88
C ASP A 204 7.81 33.20 14.58
N GLN A 205 8.69 33.07 13.56
CA GLN A 205 8.46 32.44 12.27
C GLN A 205 7.29 33.04 11.46
N ARG A 206 6.93 34.30 11.72
CA ARG A 206 5.77 34.96 11.09
C ARG A 206 6.14 35.95 9.98
N THR A 207 7.38 36.43 9.96
CA THR A 207 7.79 37.46 9.02
C THR A 207 9.15 37.15 8.39
N PHE A 208 9.30 37.51 7.13
CA PHE A 208 10.57 37.55 6.43
C PHE A 208 11.07 39.01 6.35
N SER A 209 12.36 39.22 6.56
CA SER A 209 13.04 40.49 6.38
C SER A 209 14.30 40.32 5.53
N TRP A 210 14.79 41.42 4.97
CA TRP A 210 16.10 41.41 4.29
C TRP A 210 17.25 41.22 5.27
N GLY A 211 18.17 40.33 4.94
CA GLY A 211 19.35 40.06 5.79
C GLY A 211 20.25 41.27 6.00
N SER A 212 20.29 42.19 5.03
CA SER A 212 21.19 43.36 5.07
C SER A 212 20.70 44.51 5.95
N ASN A 213 19.39 44.69 6.14
CA ASN A 213 18.85 45.89 6.81
C ASN A 213 17.61 45.63 7.66
N ASP A 214 17.27 44.39 7.87
CA ASP A 214 16.08 43.92 8.63
C ASP A 214 14.72 44.52 8.20
N ARG A 215 14.68 45.13 7.00
CA ARG A 215 13.42 45.65 6.43
C ARG A 215 12.49 44.50 6.15
N LYS A 216 11.26 44.60 6.69
CA LYS A 216 10.21 43.60 6.48
C LYS A 216 9.93 43.43 4.99
N LEU A 217 9.90 42.17 4.54
CA LEU A 217 9.51 41.75 3.18
C LEU A 217 8.05 41.39 3.14
N MET A 218 7.67 40.38 3.91
CA MET A 218 6.31 39.82 3.89
C MET A 218 6.03 39.02 5.17
N ASN A 219 4.77 38.74 5.41
CA ASN A 219 4.37 37.75 6.39
C ASN A 219 4.49 36.35 5.80
N VAL A 220 4.83 35.36 6.61
CA VAL A 220 4.81 33.96 6.18
C VAL A 220 3.36 33.57 5.89
N PRO A 221 3.05 33.10 4.69
CA PRO A 221 1.70 32.60 4.40
C PRO A 221 1.42 31.37 5.25
N PHE A 222 0.20 31.26 5.76
CA PHE A 222 -0.27 30.12 6.55
C PHE A 222 -0.60 28.95 5.66
#